data_c2ac9935bfb776dde8adbcda802ab2dd
#
_entry.id   c2ac9935bfb776dde8adbcda802ab2dd
#
_cell.length_a   1.000
_cell.length_b   1.000
_cell.length_c   1.000
_cell.angle_alpha   90.00
_cell.angle_beta   90.00
_cell.angle_gamma   90.00
#
_symmetry.space_group_name_H-M   'P 1'
#
loop_
_entity.id
_entity.type
_entity.pdbx_description
1 polymer ?
#
loop_
_entity_poly.entity_id
_entity_poly.type
_entity_poly.pdbx_seq_one_letter_code
_entity_poly.pdbx_strand_id
1 'polypeptide(L)'
;MSDPSEQGIPAPEGPANLIDTDYEVGQDNVEMSVGPFGLDIHNPVFAISGLTIIAFVFVTLAFQESAGAAFGDLRDWLTGTFDWFFLTAANIFVLLCLFLIVSPYGKVRIGGKDATPDYSYTGWFAMLFAAGMGIGLMFYGVSEPISHFSSSVAEGAGSADSWAPLGGAAGNNAEARDLGMAATIFHWGLHPWAIYAIVALALALFSYNKGLPLTMRSVFYPIFGERVW
;
A
#
# COMPACT_ATOMS: atom_id res chain seq x y z
N MET A 1 5.60 -30.38 -12.67
CA MET A 1 4.97 -29.23 -12.01
C MET A 1 5.04 -29.54 -10.53
N SER A 2 5.85 -28.80 -9.77
CA SER A 2 5.92 -28.93 -8.32
C SER A 2 4.59 -28.49 -7.70
N ASP A 3 4.16 -29.17 -6.66
CA ASP A 3 2.95 -28.78 -5.92
C ASP A 3 3.19 -27.38 -5.33
N PRO A 4 2.31 -26.38 -5.56
CA PRO A 4 2.44 -25.05 -4.99
C PRO A 4 2.64 -25.05 -3.47
N SER A 5 2.07 -26.02 -2.75
CA SER A 5 2.25 -26.16 -1.30
C SER A 5 3.69 -26.50 -0.89
N GLU A 6 4.44 -27.19 -1.73
CA GLU A 6 5.86 -27.48 -1.51
C GLU A 6 6.75 -26.23 -1.65
N GLN A 7 6.27 -25.23 -2.38
CA GLN A 7 6.95 -23.94 -2.57
C GLN A 7 6.52 -22.87 -1.54
N GLY A 8 5.75 -23.24 -0.52
CA GLY A 8 5.24 -22.29 0.47
C GLY A 8 4.13 -21.37 -0.05
N ILE A 9 3.56 -21.65 -1.22
CA ILE A 9 2.37 -20.96 -1.72
C ILE A 9 1.14 -21.62 -1.11
N PRO A 10 0.21 -20.87 -0.48
CA PRO A 10 -0.99 -21.46 0.09
C PRO A 10 -1.83 -22.14 -0.99
N ALA A 11 -2.08 -23.45 -0.83
CA ALA A 11 -2.97 -24.18 -1.71
C ALA A 11 -4.43 -23.84 -1.37
N PRO A 12 -5.31 -23.60 -2.39
CA PRO A 12 -6.72 -23.38 -2.13
C PRO A 12 -7.40 -24.60 -1.53
N GLU A 13 -8.28 -24.37 -0.57
CA GLU A 13 -9.17 -25.39 -0.03
C GLU A 13 -10.35 -25.60 -1.00
N GLY A 14 -10.51 -26.81 -1.50
CA GLY A 14 -11.56 -27.16 -2.46
C GLY A 14 -11.27 -26.76 -3.92
N PRO A 15 -12.26 -26.87 -4.82
CA PRO A 15 -12.08 -26.62 -6.24
C PRO A 15 -11.64 -25.17 -6.51
N ALA A 16 -10.51 -25.01 -7.18
CA ALA A 16 -9.93 -23.74 -7.55
C ALA A 16 -9.52 -23.73 -9.02
N ASN A 17 -9.55 -22.55 -9.62
CA ASN A 17 -9.04 -22.33 -10.96
C ASN A 17 -7.61 -21.81 -10.86
N LEU A 18 -6.67 -22.73 -10.69
CA LEU A 18 -5.25 -22.40 -10.59
C LEU A 18 -4.73 -21.86 -11.93
N ILE A 19 -3.80 -20.94 -11.85
CA ILE A 19 -3.04 -20.47 -13.01
C ILE A 19 -1.79 -21.33 -13.11
N ASP A 20 -1.60 -21.93 -14.27
CA ASP A 20 -0.42 -22.70 -14.61
C ASP A 20 0.71 -21.72 -15.01
N THR A 21 1.87 -21.87 -14.41
CA THR A 21 3.05 -21.04 -14.68
C THR A 21 4.31 -21.90 -14.67
N ASP A 22 5.27 -21.56 -15.51
CA ASP A 22 6.56 -22.22 -15.57
C ASP A 22 7.52 -21.73 -14.46
N TYR A 23 7.15 -20.69 -13.72
CA TYR A 23 7.97 -20.10 -12.66
C TYR A 23 7.92 -20.93 -11.37
N GLU A 24 9.09 -21.27 -10.87
CA GLU A 24 9.27 -21.88 -9.54
C GLU A 24 9.83 -20.85 -8.55
N VAL A 25 9.22 -20.81 -7.35
CA VAL A 25 9.67 -19.88 -6.29
C VAL A 25 11.11 -20.23 -5.90
N GLY A 26 11.99 -19.24 -5.99
CA GLY A 26 13.41 -19.42 -5.67
C GLY A 26 14.29 -19.81 -6.85
N GLN A 27 13.73 -20.04 -8.06
CA GLN A 27 14.53 -20.44 -9.24
C GLN A 27 15.69 -19.48 -9.58
N ASP A 28 15.52 -18.18 -9.25
CA ASP A 28 16.53 -17.17 -9.49
C ASP A 28 17.41 -16.88 -8.27
N ASN A 29 17.28 -17.68 -7.21
CA ASN A 29 18.03 -17.47 -5.99
C ASN A 29 19.49 -17.94 -6.15
N VAL A 30 20.38 -17.20 -5.49
CA VAL A 30 21.76 -17.61 -5.27
C VAL A 30 21.87 -18.15 -3.87
N GLU A 31 22.10 -19.45 -3.79
CA GLU A 31 22.37 -20.13 -2.53
C GLU A 31 23.88 -20.17 -2.26
N MET A 32 24.30 -19.66 -1.13
CA MET A 32 25.71 -19.64 -0.73
C MET A 32 25.84 -19.93 0.76
N SER A 33 26.81 -20.76 1.12
CA SER A 33 27.18 -20.98 2.51
C SER A 33 28.42 -20.18 2.88
N VAL A 34 28.30 -19.28 3.84
CA VAL A 34 29.41 -18.48 4.38
C VAL A 34 29.61 -18.86 5.85
N GLY A 35 30.49 -19.82 6.11
CA GLY A 35 30.70 -20.37 7.44
C GLY A 35 29.43 -21.05 8.00
N PRO A 36 28.95 -20.65 9.17
CA PRO A 36 27.73 -21.21 9.76
C PRO A 36 26.43 -20.58 9.20
N PHE A 37 26.54 -19.60 8.29
CA PHE A 37 25.40 -18.88 7.74
C PHE A 37 25.12 -19.34 6.31
N GLY A 38 23.87 -19.79 6.07
CA GLY A 38 23.34 -19.95 4.72
C GLY A 38 22.79 -18.62 4.21
N LEU A 39 23.13 -18.26 3.00
CA LEU A 39 22.53 -17.13 2.28
C LEU A 39 21.70 -17.70 1.15
N ASP A 40 20.45 -17.28 1.09
CA ASP A 40 19.49 -17.59 0.03
C ASP A 40 18.88 -16.24 -0.40
N ILE A 41 19.35 -15.71 -1.52
CA ILE A 41 19.02 -14.37 -1.98
C ILE A 41 18.60 -14.36 -3.43
N HIS A 42 17.51 -13.65 -3.72
CA HIS A 42 17.03 -13.51 -5.09
C HIS A 42 17.98 -12.65 -5.93
N ASN A 43 18.52 -13.22 -6.98
CA ASN A 43 19.43 -12.56 -7.93
C ASN A 43 18.66 -12.15 -9.20
N PRO A 44 18.80 -10.93 -9.72
CA PRO A 44 19.70 -9.84 -9.25
C PRO A 44 19.01 -8.83 -8.30
N VAL A 45 17.74 -9.04 -7.96
CA VAL A 45 16.91 -8.04 -7.26
C VAL A 45 17.52 -7.61 -5.94
N PHE A 46 18.00 -8.55 -5.13
CA PHE A 46 18.58 -8.22 -3.81
C PHE A 46 19.80 -7.29 -3.94
N ALA A 47 20.73 -7.62 -4.85
CA ALA A 47 21.95 -6.83 -5.03
C ALA A 47 21.64 -5.43 -5.57
N ILE A 48 20.78 -5.34 -6.61
CA ILE A 48 20.41 -4.06 -7.23
C ILE A 48 19.66 -3.18 -6.23
N SER A 49 18.62 -3.71 -5.56
CA SER A 49 17.86 -2.94 -4.60
C SER A 49 18.67 -2.50 -3.39
N GLY A 50 19.49 -3.41 -2.85
CA GLY A 50 20.38 -3.12 -1.72
C GLY A 50 21.38 -2.01 -2.04
N LEU A 51 22.08 -2.12 -3.17
CA LEU A 51 23.02 -1.10 -3.61
C LEU A 51 22.34 0.23 -3.92
N THR A 52 21.16 0.20 -4.55
CA THR A 52 20.39 1.41 -4.84
C THR A 52 19.96 2.13 -3.56
N ILE A 53 19.45 1.39 -2.57
CA ILE A 53 19.04 1.97 -1.28
C ILE A 53 20.25 2.55 -0.55
N ILE A 54 21.36 1.82 -0.49
CA ILE A 54 22.59 2.29 0.15
C ILE A 54 23.10 3.57 -0.53
N ALA A 55 23.20 3.55 -1.86
CA ALA A 55 23.64 4.71 -2.63
C ALA A 55 22.70 5.92 -2.42
N PHE A 56 21.38 5.69 -2.46
CA PHE A 56 20.39 6.72 -2.21
C PHE A 56 20.56 7.37 -0.82
N VAL A 57 20.72 6.56 0.22
CA VAL A 57 20.90 7.06 1.60
C VAL A 57 22.18 7.89 1.70
N PHE A 58 23.32 7.37 1.21
CA PHE A 58 24.58 8.09 1.29
C PHE A 58 24.60 9.38 0.47
N VAL A 59 24.04 9.36 -0.74
CA VAL A 59 23.93 10.58 -1.57
C VAL A 59 23.03 11.61 -0.90
N THR A 60 21.89 11.20 -0.35
CA THR A 60 20.98 12.12 0.35
C THR A 60 21.62 12.71 1.59
N LEU A 61 22.36 11.93 2.36
CA LEU A 61 23.09 12.43 3.54
C LEU A 61 24.24 13.34 3.18
N ALA A 62 24.96 13.07 2.09
CA ALA A 62 26.08 13.88 1.64
C ALA A 62 25.64 15.26 1.06
N PHE A 63 24.44 15.30 0.46
CA PHE A 63 23.93 16.48 -0.24
C PHE A 63 22.55 16.90 0.28
N GLN A 64 22.37 16.98 1.61
CA GLN A 64 21.07 17.18 2.27
C GLN A 64 20.26 18.36 1.73
N GLU A 65 20.89 19.53 1.58
CA GLU A 65 20.20 20.73 1.10
C GLU A 65 19.71 20.57 -0.36
N SER A 66 20.59 20.09 -1.23
CA SER A 66 20.23 19.86 -2.66
C SER A 66 19.20 18.77 -2.83
N ALA A 67 19.31 17.68 -2.05
CA ALA A 67 18.34 16.60 -2.05
C ALA A 67 16.97 17.07 -1.52
N GLY A 68 16.98 17.85 -0.44
CA GLY A 68 15.76 18.45 0.13
C GLY A 68 15.04 19.35 -0.87
N ALA A 69 15.77 20.23 -1.57
CA ALA A 69 15.23 21.09 -2.61
C ALA A 69 14.66 20.25 -3.78
N ALA A 70 15.44 19.29 -4.30
CA ALA A 70 15.01 18.44 -5.41
C ALA A 70 13.76 17.61 -5.07
N PHE A 71 13.66 17.09 -3.86
CA PHE A 71 12.45 16.36 -3.42
C PHE A 71 11.26 17.29 -3.24
N GLY A 72 11.48 18.52 -2.76
CA GLY A 72 10.45 19.56 -2.69
C GLY A 72 9.88 19.86 -4.06
N ASP A 73 10.74 20.21 -5.01
CA ASP A 73 10.37 20.53 -6.39
C ASP A 73 9.66 19.35 -7.07
N LEU A 74 10.16 18.12 -6.88
CA LEU A 74 9.54 16.92 -7.42
C LEU A 74 8.14 16.69 -6.84
N ARG A 75 7.99 16.84 -5.51
CA ARG A 75 6.69 16.73 -4.84
C ARG A 75 5.70 17.74 -5.42
N ASP A 76 6.10 19.00 -5.51
CA ASP A 76 5.23 20.08 -5.96
C ASP A 76 4.84 19.91 -7.44
N TRP A 77 5.77 19.46 -8.27
CA TRP A 77 5.47 19.09 -9.65
C TRP A 77 4.49 17.91 -9.75
N LEU A 78 4.72 16.84 -8.96
CA LEU A 78 3.84 15.66 -8.97
C LEU A 78 2.44 16.00 -8.47
N THR A 79 2.34 16.71 -7.35
CA THR A 79 1.03 17.06 -6.79
C THR A 79 0.31 18.11 -7.66
N GLY A 80 1.00 19.10 -8.21
CA GLY A 80 0.39 20.09 -9.08
C GLY A 80 -0.02 19.57 -10.46
N THR A 81 0.67 18.52 -10.97
CA THR A 81 0.38 17.96 -12.29
C THR A 81 -0.60 16.79 -12.23
N PHE A 82 -0.51 15.94 -11.19
CA PHE A 82 -1.22 14.67 -11.10
C PHE A 82 -2.24 14.59 -9.96
N ASP A 83 -2.58 15.69 -9.31
CA ASP A 83 -3.60 15.71 -8.26
C ASP A 83 -4.93 15.08 -8.71
N TRP A 84 -5.40 15.47 -9.91
CA TRP A 84 -6.60 14.92 -10.52
C TRP A 84 -6.52 13.39 -10.72
N PHE A 85 -5.34 12.89 -11.09
CA PHE A 85 -5.12 11.47 -11.30
C PHE A 85 -5.19 10.70 -9.98
N PHE A 86 -4.51 11.19 -8.93
CA PHE A 86 -4.54 10.57 -7.60
C PHE A 86 -5.96 10.54 -7.03
N LEU A 87 -6.68 11.65 -7.12
CA LEU A 87 -8.07 11.72 -6.66
C LEU A 87 -8.98 10.79 -7.46
N THR A 88 -8.85 10.76 -8.77
CA THR A 88 -9.66 9.90 -9.65
C THR A 88 -9.39 8.44 -9.36
N ALA A 89 -8.12 8.04 -9.26
CA ALA A 89 -7.74 6.67 -8.95
C ALA A 89 -8.28 6.22 -7.58
N ALA A 90 -8.15 7.07 -6.55
CA ALA A 90 -8.67 6.78 -5.22
C ALA A 90 -10.20 6.63 -5.21
N ASN A 91 -10.93 7.49 -5.93
CA ASN A 91 -12.38 7.36 -6.10
C ASN A 91 -12.77 6.07 -6.84
N ILE A 92 -12.05 5.69 -7.89
CA ILE A 92 -12.28 4.42 -8.59
C ILE A 92 -12.10 3.25 -7.63
N PHE A 93 -11.08 3.27 -6.78
CA PHE A 93 -10.86 2.21 -5.78
C PHE A 93 -11.99 2.13 -4.76
N VAL A 94 -12.48 3.27 -4.26
CA VAL A 94 -13.65 3.31 -3.38
C VAL A 94 -14.88 2.70 -4.07
N LEU A 95 -15.16 3.14 -5.29
CA LEU A 95 -16.30 2.63 -6.06
C LEU A 95 -16.18 1.14 -6.35
N LEU A 96 -14.97 0.64 -6.65
CA LEU A 96 -14.72 -0.78 -6.84
C LEU A 96 -14.96 -1.57 -5.55
N CYS A 97 -14.48 -1.09 -4.41
CA CYS A 97 -14.75 -1.72 -3.12
C CYS A 97 -16.24 -1.79 -2.81
N LEU A 98 -16.97 -0.69 -3.01
CA LEU A 98 -18.43 -0.65 -2.83
C LEU A 98 -19.15 -1.59 -3.80
N PHE A 99 -18.72 -1.63 -5.06
CA PHE A 99 -19.24 -2.57 -6.05
C PHE A 99 -19.02 -4.02 -5.60
N LEU A 100 -17.83 -4.37 -5.12
CA LEU A 100 -17.56 -5.72 -4.63
C LEU A 100 -18.47 -6.10 -3.46
N ILE A 101 -18.76 -5.17 -2.55
CA ILE A 101 -19.65 -5.42 -1.40
C ILE A 101 -21.07 -5.79 -1.86
N VAL A 102 -21.61 -5.09 -2.85
CA VAL A 102 -23.02 -5.27 -3.28
C VAL A 102 -23.19 -6.29 -4.40
N SER A 103 -22.11 -6.67 -5.09
CA SER A 103 -22.16 -7.59 -6.22
C SER A 103 -22.00 -9.05 -5.79
N PRO A 104 -22.33 -10.01 -6.68
CA PRO A 104 -22.06 -11.43 -6.43
C PRO A 104 -20.59 -11.75 -6.20
N TYR A 105 -19.67 -10.93 -6.70
CA TYR A 105 -18.23 -11.12 -6.54
C TYR A 105 -17.76 -11.00 -5.09
N GLY A 106 -18.46 -10.25 -4.24
CA GLY A 106 -18.19 -10.18 -2.81
C GLY A 106 -18.40 -11.49 -2.05
N LYS A 107 -18.99 -12.50 -2.69
CA LYS A 107 -19.17 -13.85 -2.13
C LYS A 107 -18.01 -14.79 -2.43
N VAL A 108 -17.03 -14.37 -3.23
CA VAL A 108 -15.84 -15.16 -3.52
C VAL A 108 -15.00 -15.29 -2.23
N ARG A 109 -14.77 -16.52 -1.81
CA ARG A 109 -13.92 -16.79 -0.65
C ARG A 109 -12.45 -16.75 -1.05
N ILE A 110 -11.67 -16.03 -0.30
CA ILE A 110 -10.20 -16.07 -0.41
C ILE A 110 -9.74 -17.41 0.21
N GLY A 111 -8.84 -18.09 -0.49
CA GLY A 111 -8.38 -19.41 -0.10
C GLY A 111 -9.18 -20.58 -0.66
N GLY A 112 -10.20 -20.32 -1.50
CA GLY A 112 -11.00 -21.36 -2.14
C GLY A 112 -12.41 -21.49 -1.57
N LYS A 113 -13.22 -22.37 -2.22
CA LYS A 113 -14.64 -22.48 -1.92
C LYS A 113 -14.93 -23.00 -0.52
N ASP A 114 -14.08 -23.87 0.00
CA ASP A 114 -14.27 -24.55 1.29
C ASP A 114 -13.35 -23.95 2.36
N ALA A 115 -12.65 -22.84 2.05
CA ALA A 115 -11.73 -22.18 2.97
C ALA A 115 -12.40 -21.75 4.28
N THR A 116 -11.70 -22.00 5.37
CA THR A 116 -12.08 -21.61 6.72
C THR A 116 -11.13 -20.55 7.27
N PRO A 117 -11.55 -19.67 8.19
CA PRO A 117 -10.65 -18.67 8.77
C PRO A 117 -9.52 -19.31 9.57
N ASP A 118 -8.26 -18.92 9.29
CA ASP A 118 -7.07 -19.37 10.03
C ASP A 118 -6.99 -18.78 11.44
N TYR A 119 -7.62 -17.62 11.66
CA TYR A 119 -7.55 -16.86 12.90
C TYR A 119 -8.95 -16.63 13.50
N SER A 120 -9.01 -16.54 14.81
CA SER A 120 -10.22 -16.07 15.49
C SER A 120 -10.56 -14.63 15.07
N TYR A 121 -11.83 -14.24 15.14
CA TYR A 121 -12.26 -12.89 14.82
C TYR A 121 -11.49 -11.82 15.59
N THR A 122 -11.27 -12.02 16.89
CA THR A 122 -10.51 -11.09 17.74
C THR A 122 -9.03 -11.02 17.33
N GLY A 123 -8.42 -12.17 17.01
CA GLY A 123 -7.03 -12.20 16.54
C GLY A 123 -6.85 -11.48 15.20
N TRP A 124 -7.72 -11.76 14.26
CA TRP A 124 -7.76 -11.06 12.95
C TRP A 124 -7.94 -9.55 13.11
N PHE A 125 -8.92 -9.12 13.93
CA PHE A 125 -9.16 -7.71 14.21
C PHE A 125 -7.93 -7.02 14.84
N ALA A 126 -7.29 -7.68 15.82
CA ALA A 126 -6.09 -7.15 16.47
C ALA A 126 -4.91 -7.01 15.50
N MET A 127 -4.71 -7.96 14.58
CA MET A 127 -3.67 -7.88 13.54
C MET A 127 -3.93 -6.73 12.56
N LEU A 128 -5.16 -6.55 12.09
CA LEU A 128 -5.52 -5.42 11.21
C LEU A 128 -5.33 -4.07 11.91
N PHE A 129 -5.76 -3.98 13.17
CA PHE A 129 -5.59 -2.77 13.96
C PHE A 129 -4.10 -2.43 14.18
N ALA A 130 -3.29 -3.41 14.56
CA ALA A 130 -1.87 -3.22 14.78
C ALA A 130 -1.12 -2.81 13.50
N ALA A 131 -1.43 -3.43 12.37
CA ALA A 131 -0.76 -3.16 11.10
C ALA A 131 -1.15 -1.82 10.49
N GLY A 132 -2.45 -1.47 10.50
CA GLY A 132 -2.97 -0.30 9.78
C GLY A 132 -3.07 0.96 10.61
N MET A 133 -3.46 0.83 11.88
CA MET A 133 -3.87 1.96 12.71
C MET A 133 -3.00 2.18 13.94
N GLY A 134 -2.07 1.30 14.26
CA GLY A 134 -1.28 1.38 15.48
C GLY A 134 -0.59 2.75 15.63
N ILE A 135 0.57 2.90 15.03
CA ILE A 135 1.36 4.14 15.15
C ILE A 135 0.73 5.30 14.34
N GLY A 136 0.13 5.01 13.19
CA GLY A 136 -0.54 6.01 12.35
C GLY A 136 -1.61 6.75 13.14
N LEU A 137 -2.58 6.06 13.72
CA LEU A 137 -3.64 6.68 14.50
C LEU A 137 -3.11 7.33 15.79
N MET A 138 -2.18 6.68 16.49
CA MET A 138 -1.61 7.20 17.73
C MET A 138 -0.91 8.55 17.53
N PHE A 139 -0.17 8.70 16.44
CA PHE A 139 0.56 9.92 16.13
C PHE A 139 -0.31 10.95 15.39
N TYR A 140 -0.90 10.57 14.27
CA TYR A 140 -1.61 11.48 13.39
C TYR A 140 -3.03 11.81 13.87
N GLY A 141 -3.63 11.01 14.72
CA GLY A 141 -4.91 11.32 15.35
C GLY A 141 -4.89 12.60 16.20
N VAL A 142 -3.72 13.04 16.64
CA VAL A 142 -3.52 14.30 17.39
C VAL A 142 -2.84 15.35 16.50
N SER A 143 -1.74 15.00 15.83
CA SER A 143 -0.94 15.97 15.09
C SER A 143 -1.67 16.54 13.88
N GLU A 144 -2.45 15.74 13.18
CA GLU A 144 -3.11 16.15 11.95
C GLU A 144 -4.26 17.15 12.16
N PRO A 145 -5.24 16.92 13.07
CA PRO A 145 -6.25 17.92 13.37
C PRO A 145 -5.66 19.27 13.82
N ILE A 146 -4.59 19.24 14.62
CA ILE A 146 -3.91 20.46 15.09
C ILE A 146 -3.21 21.17 13.93
N SER A 147 -2.52 20.43 13.07
CA SER A 147 -1.85 20.99 11.90
C SER A 147 -2.84 21.65 10.95
N HIS A 148 -3.93 20.98 10.61
CA HIS A 148 -4.98 21.52 9.73
C HIS A 148 -5.71 22.71 10.37
N PHE A 149 -5.95 22.67 11.68
CA PHE A 149 -6.49 23.82 12.40
C PHE A 149 -5.55 25.02 12.31
N SER A 150 -4.27 24.81 12.60
CA SER A 150 -3.26 25.88 12.60
C SER A 150 -3.11 26.53 11.22
N SER A 151 -3.07 25.72 10.16
CA SER A 151 -3.03 26.23 8.78
C SER A 151 -4.33 26.92 8.36
N SER A 152 -5.49 26.47 8.84
CA SER A 152 -6.78 27.07 8.52
C SER A 152 -7.01 28.42 9.19
N VAL A 153 -6.46 28.66 10.40
CA VAL A 153 -6.64 29.90 11.15
C VAL A 153 -5.59 30.96 10.81
N ALA A 154 -4.48 30.56 10.18
CA ALA A 154 -3.39 31.47 9.84
C ALA A 154 -3.79 32.48 8.75
N GLU A 155 -3.25 33.70 8.83
CA GLU A 155 -3.34 34.65 7.73
C GLU A 155 -2.63 34.10 6.48
N GLY A 156 -3.27 34.21 5.30
CA GLY A 156 -2.75 33.65 4.07
C GLY A 156 -2.97 32.14 3.90
N ALA A 157 -3.81 31.55 4.72
CA ALA A 157 -4.27 30.17 4.53
C ALA A 157 -4.78 29.98 3.10
N GLY A 158 -4.27 28.94 2.43
CA GLY A 158 -4.56 28.71 1.00
C GLY A 158 -3.65 29.43 0.01
N SER A 159 -2.60 30.12 0.47
CA SER A 159 -1.52 30.60 -0.39
C SER A 159 -0.67 29.43 -0.93
N ALA A 160 0.14 29.67 -1.96
CA ALA A 160 1.04 28.65 -2.53
C ALA A 160 2.00 28.06 -1.47
N ASP A 161 2.33 28.84 -0.45
CA ASP A 161 3.30 28.43 0.60
C ASP A 161 2.63 27.82 1.85
N SER A 162 1.29 27.93 1.98
CA SER A 162 0.55 27.39 3.13
C SER A 162 -0.77 26.75 2.67
N TRP A 163 -0.79 25.44 2.60
CA TRP A 163 -2.01 24.72 2.32
C TRP A 163 -2.95 24.68 3.53
N ALA A 164 -4.22 24.98 3.29
CA ALA A 164 -5.27 24.83 4.29
C ALA A 164 -6.51 24.17 3.68
N PRO A 165 -7.25 23.35 4.44
CA PRO A 165 -8.48 22.71 3.96
C PRO A 165 -9.48 23.74 3.41
N LEU A 166 -9.95 23.57 2.18
CA LEU A 166 -10.92 24.45 1.52
C LEU A 166 -10.56 25.95 1.55
N GLY A 167 -9.25 26.28 1.60
CA GLY A 167 -8.76 27.66 1.67
C GLY A 167 -8.73 28.25 3.09
N GLY A 168 -9.05 27.47 4.07
CA GLY A 168 -8.99 27.86 5.49
C GLY A 168 -10.12 28.79 5.94
N ALA A 169 -9.99 29.26 7.19
CA ALA A 169 -10.93 30.18 7.83
C ALA A 169 -10.15 31.18 8.70
N ALA A 170 -9.35 32.05 8.05
CA ALA A 170 -8.48 32.99 8.74
C ALA A 170 -9.25 33.86 9.75
N GLY A 171 -8.76 33.89 10.99
CA GLY A 171 -9.39 34.64 12.09
C GLY A 171 -10.68 34.03 12.66
N ASN A 172 -11.19 32.91 12.13
CA ASN A 172 -12.36 32.21 12.63
C ASN A 172 -11.98 30.84 13.23
N ASN A 173 -11.69 30.80 14.51
CA ASN A 173 -11.24 29.58 15.19
C ASN A 173 -12.26 28.44 15.18
N ALA A 174 -13.56 28.76 15.21
CA ALA A 174 -14.60 27.71 15.20
C ALA A 174 -14.66 27.01 13.85
N GLU A 175 -14.69 27.77 12.78
CA GLU A 175 -14.69 27.23 11.40
C GLU A 175 -13.37 26.53 11.07
N ALA A 176 -12.22 27.11 11.45
CA ALA A 176 -10.90 26.48 11.26
C ALA A 176 -10.79 25.12 11.96
N ARG A 177 -11.37 24.98 13.16
CA ARG A 177 -11.44 23.70 13.89
C ARG A 177 -12.29 22.68 13.10
N ASP A 178 -13.44 23.10 12.63
CA ASP A 178 -14.37 22.21 11.91
C ASP A 178 -13.78 21.77 10.56
N LEU A 179 -13.11 22.68 9.84
CA LEU A 179 -12.34 22.36 8.62
C LEU A 179 -11.19 21.40 8.91
N GLY A 180 -10.43 21.64 9.98
CA GLY A 180 -9.30 20.77 10.36
C GLY A 180 -9.74 19.35 10.71
N MET A 181 -10.83 19.22 11.43
CA MET A 181 -11.41 17.92 11.75
C MET A 181 -11.98 17.22 10.50
N ALA A 182 -12.69 17.96 9.65
CA ALA A 182 -13.23 17.41 8.41
C ALA A 182 -12.12 16.90 7.47
N ALA A 183 -11.03 17.66 7.33
CA ALA A 183 -9.87 17.24 6.54
C ALA A 183 -9.22 15.96 7.10
N THR A 184 -9.06 15.86 8.41
CA THR A 184 -8.51 14.68 9.07
C THR A 184 -9.40 13.46 8.84
N ILE A 185 -10.73 13.60 9.03
CA ILE A 185 -11.68 12.51 8.79
C ILE A 185 -11.68 12.09 7.31
N PHE A 186 -11.58 13.04 6.39
CA PHE A 186 -11.49 12.75 4.96
C PHE A 186 -10.21 12.00 4.61
N HIS A 187 -9.06 12.45 5.13
CA HIS A 187 -7.76 11.84 4.88
C HIS A 187 -7.68 10.38 5.40
N TRP A 188 -8.26 10.12 6.58
CA TRP A 188 -8.29 8.79 7.19
C TRP A 188 -9.58 7.99 6.88
N GLY A 189 -10.44 8.51 6.02
CA GLY A 189 -11.71 7.91 5.64
C GLY A 189 -11.60 6.79 4.62
N LEU A 190 -12.53 6.75 3.68
CA LEU A 190 -12.69 5.62 2.74
C LEU A 190 -11.52 5.45 1.76
N HIS A 191 -10.90 6.55 1.30
CA HIS A 191 -9.93 6.52 0.22
C HIS A 191 -8.66 5.73 0.57
N PRO A 192 -7.93 6.01 1.65
CA PRO A 192 -6.75 5.23 2.00
C PRO A 192 -7.08 3.75 2.27
N TRP A 193 -8.22 3.48 2.90
CA TRP A 193 -8.64 2.10 3.14
C TRP A 193 -9.00 1.36 1.86
N ALA A 194 -9.56 2.04 0.86
CA ALA A 194 -9.80 1.46 -0.45
C ALA A 194 -8.48 1.10 -1.16
N ILE A 195 -7.44 1.93 -1.05
CA ILE A 195 -6.11 1.63 -1.60
C ILE A 195 -5.54 0.37 -0.96
N TYR A 196 -5.55 0.28 0.38
CA TYR A 196 -5.12 -0.94 1.10
C TYR A 196 -5.93 -2.16 0.67
N ALA A 197 -7.26 -2.03 0.61
CA ALA A 197 -8.16 -3.12 0.28
C ALA A 197 -7.90 -3.67 -1.14
N ILE A 198 -7.74 -2.81 -2.14
CA ILE A 198 -7.46 -3.24 -3.52
C ILE A 198 -6.16 -4.01 -3.61
N VAL A 199 -5.08 -3.51 -3.01
CA VAL A 199 -3.79 -4.19 -3.02
C VAL A 199 -3.86 -5.52 -2.28
N ALA A 200 -4.46 -5.54 -1.10
CA ALA A 200 -4.60 -6.75 -0.29
C ALA A 200 -5.47 -7.80 -0.97
N LEU A 201 -6.62 -7.41 -1.53
CA LEU A 201 -7.51 -8.31 -2.26
C LEU A 201 -6.86 -8.87 -3.52
N ALA A 202 -6.11 -8.06 -4.26
CA ALA A 202 -5.40 -8.52 -5.45
C ALA A 202 -4.33 -9.56 -5.08
N LEU A 203 -3.47 -9.25 -4.12
CA LEU A 203 -2.46 -10.18 -3.63
C LEU A 203 -3.10 -11.48 -3.11
N ALA A 204 -4.13 -11.37 -2.29
CA ALA A 204 -4.82 -12.52 -1.73
C ALA A 204 -5.48 -13.37 -2.82
N LEU A 205 -6.19 -12.77 -3.77
CA LEU A 205 -6.84 -13.50 -4.85
C LEU A 205 -5.83 -14.27 -5.71
N PHE A 206 -4.76 -13.62 -6.14
CA PHE A 206 -3.77 -14.26 -7.01
C PHE A 206 -2.92 -15.30 -6.29
N SER A 207 -2.64 -15.12 -5.02
CA SER A 207 -1.91 -16.11 -4.26
C SER A 207 -2.80 -17.25 -3.76
N TYR A 208 -3.81 -16.95 -2.97
CA TYR A 208 -4.63 -17.97 -2.30
C TYR A 208 -5.65 -18.68 -3.19
N ASN A 209 -6.16 -18.01 -4.24
CA ASN A 209 -7.14 -18.61 -5.13
C ASN A 209 -6.56 -19.07 -6.47
N LYS A 210 -5.47 -18.47 -6.92
CA LYS A 210 -4.87 -18.75 -8.24
C LYS A 210 -3.55 -19.50 -8.16
N GLY A 211 -2.97 -19.69 -6.98
CA GLY A 211 -1.74 -20.46 -6.76
C GLY A 211 -0.48 -19.79 -7.28
N LEU A 212 -0.49 -18.47 -7.45
CA LEU A 212 0.71 -17.72 -7.83
C LEU A 212 1.51 -17.27 -6.59
N PRO A 213 2.80 -16.98 -6.72
CA PRO A 213 3.62 -16.45 -5.63
C PRO A 213 3.02 -15.19 -5.01
N LEU A 214 3.18 -15.01 -3.69
CA LEU A 214 2.68 -13.83 -2.97
C LEU A 214 3.55 -12.60 -3.26
N THR A 215 3.46 -12.08 -4.46
CA THR A 215 4.21 -10.91 -4.94
C THR A 215 3.34 -10.00 -5.79
N MET A 216 3.69 -8.73 -5.88
CA MET A 216 2.99 -7.78 -6.76
C MET A 216 3.05 -8.19 -8.24
N ARG A 217 4.09 -8.89 -8.67
CA ARG A 217 4.23 -9.40 -10.05
C ARG A 217 3.06 -10.32 -10.42
N SER A 218 2.63 -11.17 -9.51
CA SER A 218 1.52 -12.11 -9.69
C SER A 218 0.20 -11.42 -10.05
N VAL A 219 -0.04 -10.21 -9.53
CA VAL A 219 -1.24 -9.43 -9.84
C VAL A 219 -1.30 -9.03 -11.32
N PHE A 220 -0.15 -8.85 -11.95
CA PHE A 220 -0.03 -8.46 -13.36
C PHE A 220 0.06 -9.66 -14.32
N TYR A 221 0.12 -10.87 -13.81
CA TYR A 221 0.20 -12.08 -14.63
C TYR A 221 -0.91 -12.19 -15.71
N PRO A 222 -2.19 -11.87 -15.43
CA PRO A 222 -3.24 -11.93 -16.47
C PRO A 222 -3.02 -10.98 -17.65
N ILE A 223 -2.19 -9.96 -17.48
CA ILE A 223 -1.90 -8.95 -18.51
C ILE A 223 -0.63 -9.32 -19.28
N PHE A 224 0.42 -9.74 -18.58
CA PHE A 224 1.75 -9.93 -19.15
C PHE A 224 2.18 -11.39 -19.26
N GLY A 225 1.41 -12.34 -18.69
CA GLY A 225 1.76 -13.77 -18.66
C GLY A 225 3.12 -14.01 -18.00
N GLU A 226 3.87 -15.00 -18.52
CA GLU A 226 5.21 -15.38 -18.00
C GLU A 226 6.26 -14.25 -18.00
N ARG A 227 5.99 -13.13 -18.68
CA ARG A 227 6.91 -11.97 -18.70
C ARG A 227 7.01 -11.20 -17.39
N VAL A 228 6.18 -11.54 -16.41
CA VAL A 228 6.23 -10.90 -15.09
C VAL A 228 7.34 -11.46 -14.20
N TRP A 229 7.85 -12.64 -14.57
CA TRP A 229 8.92 -13.33 -13.85
C TRP A 229 10.31 -13.01 -14.39
#